data_6fd98f7e93c8d66eef4ed1f74b2587d0
#
_entry.id   6fd98f7e93c8d66eef4ed1f74b2587d0
#
_cell.length_a   1.000
_cell.length_b   1.000
_cell.length_c   1.000
_cell.angle_alpha   90.00
_cell.angle_beta   90.00
_cell.angle_gamma   90.00
#
_symmetry.space_group_name_H-M   'P 1'
#
loop_
_entity.id
_entity.type
_entity.pdbx_description
1 polymer ?
#
loop_
_entity_poly.entity_id
_entity_poly.type
_entity_poly.pdbx_seq_one_letter_code
_entity_poly.pdbx_strand_id
1 'polypeptide(L)'
;MQKRGLQHFLKKEDLFGKINNMVNIKDILSNYKNIALVGASKDLNKTSTIVMKYLQNYGYKVYPVNPTIIGQVILGERVYGKVSEIDGPVDIVDVFRPSDEAIEIVNDAIKINVKVLWLQLNIKNSEAKKIAEANNIIYIEDKCTKIEIEKYLN
;
A
#
# COMPACT_ATOMS: atom_id res chain seq x y z
N MET A 1 11.51 -24.75 26.61
CA MET A 1 10.63 -24.56 25.57
C MET A 1 9.43 -23.73 25.90
N GLN A 2 9.28 -23.42 27.06
CA GLN A 2 8.17 -22.71 27.48
C GLN A 2 7.97 -21.37 26.86
N LYS A 3 9.03 -20.64 26.59
CA LYS A 3 8.94 -19.38 25.99
C LYS A 3 8.33 -19.46 24.66
N ARG A 4 8.79 -20.39 23.87
CA ARG A 4 8.26 -20.55 22.58
C ARG A 4 6.84 -20.97 22.64
N GLY A 5 6.53 -21.83 23.61
CA GLY A 5 5.17 -22.27 23.82
C GLY A 5 4.28 -21.10 24.18
N LEU A 6 4.79 -20.20 24.98
CA LEU A 6 4.02 -19.04 25.35
C LEU A 6 3.66 -18.21 24.16
N GLN A 7 4.59 -18.01 23.23
CA GLN A 7 4.29 -17.26 22.05
C GLN A 7 3.22 -17.92 21.23
N HIS A 8 3.17 -19.24 21.23
CA HIS A 8 2.15 -19.95 20.50
C HIS A 8 0.77 -19.71 21.08
N PHE A 9 0.69 -19.35 22.34
CA PHE A 9 -0.58 -19.13 22.98
C PHE A 9 -1.18 -17.78 22.67
N LEU A 10 -0.39 -16.88 22.11
CA LEU A 10 -0.92 -15.60 21.71
C LEU A 10 -1.84 -15.82 20.53
N LYS A 11 -2.98 -15.16 20.55
CA LYS A 11 -3.92 -15.25 19.45
C LYS A 11 -3.27 -14.59 18.25
N LYS A 12 -3.57 -15.11 17.09
CA LYS A 12 -3.03 -14.54 15.87
C LYS A 12 -3.38 -13.07 15.75
N GLU A 13 -4.60 -12.71 16.07
CA GLU A 13 -5.06 -11.35 15.99
C GLU A 13 -4.26 -10.44 16.90
N ASP A 14 -4.02 -10.90 18.13
CA ASP A 14 -3.30 -10.12 19.11
C ASP A 14 -1.85 -9.91 18.68
N LEU A 15 -1.23 -10.97 18.21
CA LEU A 15 0.15 -10.88 17.75
C LEU A 15 0.28 -9.99 16.54
N PHE A 16 -0.62 -10.14 15.57
CA PHE A 16 -0.61 -9.35 14.37
C PHE A 16 -0.83 -7.86 14.69
N GLY A 17 -1.78 -7.58 15.55
CA GLY A 17 -2.05 -6.21 15.97
C GLY A 17 -0.84 -5.58 16.65
N LYS A 18 -0.15 -6.37 17.49
CA LYS A 18 1.02 -5.89 18.16
C LYS A 18 2.15 -5.60 17.17
N ILE A 19 2.36 -6.50 16.25
CA ILE A 19 3.36 -6.32 15.22
C ILE A 19 3.04 -5.10 14.37
N ASN A 20 1.76 -4.95 14.01
CA ASN A 20 1.33 -3.83 13.19
C ASN A 20 1.54 -2.50 13.91
N ASN A 21 1.29 -2.46 15.22
CA ASN A 21 1.50 -1.25 16.02
C ASN A 21 2.98 -0.94 16.18
N MET A 22 3.83 -1.95 16.06
CA MET A 22 5.27 -1.78 16.20
C MET A 22 5.97 -1.72 14.86
N VAL A 23 5.20 -1.76 13.79
CA VAL A 23 5.77 -1.85 12.47
C VAL A 23 6.64 -0.63 12.18
N ASN A 24 7.78 -0.92 11.64
CA ASN A 24 8.75 0.10 11.29
C ASN A 24 8.56 0.44 9.81
N ILE A 25 8.13 1.66 9.55
CA ILE A 25 7.91 2.13 8.20
C ILE A 25 9.17 2.00 7.35
N LYS A 26 10.33 2.24 7.97
CA LYS A 26 11.60 2.09 7.28
C LYS A 26 11.78 0.68 6.73
N ASP A 27 11.42 -0.33 7.53
CA ASP A 27 11.55 -1.73 7.12
C ASP A 27 10.60 -2.04 5.97
N ILE A 28 9.37 -1.54 6.03
CA ILE A 28 8.40 -1.73 4.95
C ILE A 28 8.95 -1.15 3.65
N LEU A 29 9.40 0.08 3.70
CA LEU A 29 9.89 0.77 2.51
C LEU A 29 11.21 0.20 1.99
N SER A 30 11.99 -0.41 2.88
CA SER A 30 13.25 -1.04 2.48
C SER A 30 13.05 -2.40 1.84
N ASN A 31 12.02 -3.14 2.28
CA ASN A 31 11.84 -4.53 1.88
C ASN A 31 10.80 -4.75 0.79
N TYR A 32 9.81 -3.88 0.67
CA TYR A 32 8.73 -4.04 -0.29
C TYR A 32 8.90 -3.05 -1.42
N LYS A 33 9.20 -3.56 -2.61
CA LYS A 33 9.57 -2.71 -3.74
C LYS A 33 8.53 -2.64 -4.85
N ASN A 34 7.43 -3.37 -4.73
CA ASN A 34 6.40 -3.41 -5.77
C ASN A 34 5.15 -2.70 -5.26
N ILE A 35 4.81 -1.60 -5.88
CA ILE A 35 3.75 -0.71 -5.40
C ILE A 35 2.66 -0.56 -6.46
N ALA A 36 1.39 -0.80 -6.08
CA ALA A 36 0.25 -0.44 -6.90
C ALA A 36 -0.22 0.93 -6.43
N LEU A 37 -0.17 1.92 -7.31
CA LEU A 37 -0.54 3.28 -6.97
C LEU A 37 -1.94 3.56 -7.50
N VAL A 38 -2.92 3.59 -6.60
CA VAL A 38 -4.33 3.73 -6.93
C VAL A 38 -4.72 5.20 -6.93
N GLY A 39 -5.29 5.67 -8.04
CA GLY A 39 -5.55 7.09 -8.25
C GLY A 39 -4.47 7.74 -9.08
N ALA A 40 -3.84 6.97 -9.95
CA ALA A 40 -2.80 7.46 -10.83
C ALA A 40 -3.38 8.45 -11.85
N SER A 41 -2.58 9.39 -12.30
CA SER A 41 -3.02 10.44 -13.22
C SER A 41 -1.95 10.72 -14.27
N LYS A 42 -2.41 11.09 -15.46
CA LYS A 42 -1.51 11.53 -16.53
C LYS A 42 -1.07 12.98 -16.34
N ASP A 43 -1.75 13.70 -15.46
CA ASP A 43 -1.41 15.10 -15.17
C ASP A 43 -0.13 15.13 -14.32
N LEU A 44 0.94 15.65 -14.90
CA LEU A 44 2.25 15.68 -14.26
C LEU A 44 2.29 16.54 -12.99
N ASN A 45 1.29 17.39 -12.80
CA ASN A 45 1.23 18.26 -11.63
C ASN A 45 0.41 17.66 -10.49
N LYS A 46 -0.23 16.53 -10.72
CA LYS A 46 -0.98 15.86 -9.66
C LYS A 46 -0.03 15.25 -8.64
N THR A 47 -0.41 15.30 -7.39
CA THR A 47 0.40 14.73 -6.30
C THR A 47 0.73 13.26 -6.55
N SER A 48 -0.25 12.47 -6.99
CA SER A 48 -0.01 11.06 -7.26
C SER A 48 1.07 10.84 -8.31
N THR A 49 1.11 11.69 -9.34
CA THR A 49 2.11 11.57 -10.41
C THR A 49 3.50 11.98 -9.91
N ILE A 50 3.55 13.05 -9.11
CA ILE A 50 4.80 13.51 -8.51
C ILE A 50 5.38 12.43 -7.62
N VAL A 51 4.54 11.81 -6.79
CA VAL A 51 4.97 10.73 -5.90
C VAL A 51 5.39 9.52 -6.71
N MET A 52 4.63 9.16 -7.75
CA MET A 52 4.98 8.02 -8.60
C MET A 52 6.38 8.18 -9.20
N LYS A 53 6.66 9.37 -9.71
CA LYS A 53 7.97 9.63 -10.31
C LYS A 53 9.08 9.50 -9.27
N TYR A 54 8.85 10.02 -8.07
CA TYR A 54 9.81 9.93 -6.99
C TYR A 54 10.07 8.47 -6.62
N LEU A 55 9.01 7.67 -6.50
CA LEU A 55 9.13 6.26 -6.16
C LEU A 55 9.92 5.51 -7.23
N GLN A 56 9.64 5.76 -8.50
CA GLN A 56 10.39 5.14 -9.59
C GLN A 56 11.86 5.50 -9.53
N ASN A 57 12.16 6.77 -9.31
CA ASN A 57 13.56 7.23 -9.24
C ASN A 57 14.28 6.63 -8.04
N TYR A 58 13.55 6.26 -7.01
CA TYR A 58 14.14 5.66 -5.81
C TYR A 58 14.32 4.15 -5.95
N GLY A 59 13.81 3.55 -7.03
CA GLY A 59 14.01 2.14 -7.31
C GLY A 59 12.79 1.24 -7.13
N TYR A 60 11.63 1.82 -6.89
CA TYR A 60 10.40 1.02 -6.76
C TYR A 60 9.79 0.71 -8.12
N LYS A 61 9.19 -0.46 -8.24
CA LYS A 61 8.34 -0.78 -9.38
C LYS A 61 6.96 -0.26 -9.03
N VAL A 62 6.42 0.64 -9.84
CA VAL A 62 5.11 1.25 -9.58
C VAL A 62 4.15 0.90 -10.70
N TYR A 63 3.02 0.29 -10.33
CA TYR A 63 1.94 -0.04 -11.26
C TYR A 63 0.83 1.00 -11.09
N PRO A 64 0.59 1.86 -12.07
CA PRO A 64 -0.48 2.84 -11.95
C PRO A 64 -1.84 2.22 -12.15
N VAL A 65 -2.80 2.57 -11.29
CA VAL A 65 -4.16 2.04 -11.36
C VAL A 65 -5.16 3.19 -11.47
N ASN A 66 -5.95 3.18 -12.54
CA ASN A 66 -7.01 4.15 -12.77
C ASN A 66 -7.99 3.58 -13.78
N PRO A 67 -9.24 3.27 -13.38
CA PRO A 67 -10.20 2.60 -14.27
C PRO A 67 -10.65 3.48 -15.46
N THR A 68 -10.40 4.77 -15.45
CA THR A 68 -10.85 5.65 -16.54
C THR A 68 -9.85 5.76 -17.68
N ILE A 69 -8.64 5.27 -17.52
CA ILE A 69 -7.59 5.36 -18.54
C ILE A 69 -6.82 4.05 -18.71
N ILE A 70 -7.52 2.93 -18.57
CA ILE A 70 -6.93 1.60 -18.69
C ILE A 70 -6.17 1.46 -20.00
N GLY A 71 -4.96 0.91 -19.92
CA GLY A 71 -4.13 0.65 -21.10
C GLY A 71 -3.30 1.83 -21.57
N GLN A 72 -3.56 3.02 -21.04
CA GLN A 72 -2.72 4.16 -21.35
C GLN A 72 -1.42 4.05 -20.55
N VAL A 73 -0.49 4.96 -20.79
CA VAL A 73 0.84 4.91 -20.18
C VAL A 73 1.08 6.15 -19.33
N ILE A 74 1.56 5.93 -18.10
CA ILE A 74 1.98 7.02 -17.20
C ILE A 74 3.42 6.71 -16.79
N LEU A 75 4.31 7.65 -17.07
CA LEU A 75 5.73 7.52 -16.70
C LEU A 75 6.32 6.16 -17.11
N GLY A 76 5.96 5.71 -18.30
CA GLY A 76 6.49 4.47 -18.86
C GLY A 76 5.78 3.20 -18.42
N GLU A 77 4.74 3.30 -17.58
CA GLU A 77 4.05 2.12 -17.08
C GLU A 77 2.60 2.08 -17.59
N ARG A 78 2.17 0.88 -17.96
CA ARG A 78 0.81 0.66 -18.40
C ARG A 78 -0.17 0.80 -17.24
N VAL A 79 -1.30 1.47 -17.49
CA VAL A 79 -2.32 1.67 -16.45
C VAL A 79 -3.26 0.48 -16.40
N TYR A 80 -3.50 0.00 -15.18
CA TYR A 80 -4.45 -1.08 -14.89
C TYR A 80 -5.75 -0.50 -14.34
N GLY A 81 -6.84 -1.24 -14.48
CA GLY A 81 -8.14 -0.80 -13.98
C GLY A 81 -8.33 -1.08 -12.51
N LYS A 82 -7.75 -2.18 -12.01
CA LYS A 82 -7.86 -2.62 -10.62
C LYS A 82 -6.56 -3.23 -10.16
N VAL A 83 -6.34 -3.19 -8.86
CA VAL A 83 -5.15 -3.79 -8.25
C VAL A 83 -5.09 -5.30 -8.59
N SER A 84 -6.23 -5.99 -8.52
CA SER A 84 -6.26 -7.44 -8.75
C SER A 84 -5.97 -7.84 -10.18
N GLU A 85 -5.95 -6.88 -11.12
CA GLU A 85 -5.66 -7.17 -12.53
C GLU A 85 -4.18 -7.02 -12.87
N ILE A 86 -3.36 -6.62 -11.91
CA ILE A 86 -1.94 -6.40 -12.16
C ILE A 86 -1.22 -7.74 -12.37
N ASP A 87 -0.44 -7.80 -13.46
CA ASP A 87 0.33 -9.00 -13.82
C ASP A 87 1.70 -8.95 -13.19
N GLY A 88 1.82 -9.08 -11.94
CA GLY A 88 3.13 -9.05 -11.30
C GLY A 88 2.98 -8.97 -9.81
N PRO A 89 4.07 -9.05 -9.07
CA PRO A 89 3.97 -9.00 -7.61
C PRO A 89 3.61 -7.58 -7.16
N VAL A 90 2.71 -7.51 -6.19
CA VAL A 90 2.34 -6.24 -5.56
C VAL A 90 2.48 -6.41 -4.05
N ASP A 91 3.32 -5.59 -3.46
CA ASP A 91 3.56 -5.62 -2.01
C ASP A 91 2.74 -4.57 -1.28
N ILE A 92 2.72 -3.35 -1.82
CA ILE A 92 2.06 -2.21 -1.20
C ILE A 92 1.00 -1.66 -2.14
N VAL A 93 -0.19 -1.39 -1.63
CA VAL A 93 -1.22 -0.66 -2.35
C VAL A 93 -1.24 0.75 -1.77
N ASP A 94 -0.80 1.72 -2.58
CA ASP A 94 -0.63 3.11 -2.18
C ASP A 94 -1.79 3.92 -2.71
N VAL A 95 -2.66 4.43 -1.82
CA VAL A 95 -3.97 4.95 -2.19
C VAL A 95 -4.01 6.46 -2.20
N PHE A 96 -4.33 7.01 -3.38
CA PHE A 96 -4.53 8.44 -3.62
C PHE A 96 -6.00 8.73 -3.97
N ARG A 97 -6.93 7.98 -3.40
CA ARG A 97 -8.37 8.17 -3.64
C ARG A 97 -9.05 8.60 -2.35
N PRO A 98 -10.23 9.24 -2.43
CA PRO A 98 -10.95 9.66 -1.23
C PRO A 98 -11.17 8.51 -0.25
N SER A 99 -11.23 8.84 1.04
CA SER A 99 -11.30 7.86 2.12
C SER A 99 -12.43 6.82 1.95
N ASP A 100 -13.57 7.23 1.41
CA ASP A 100 -14.71 6.33 1.26
C ASP A 100 -14.50 5.27 0.17
N GLU A 101 -13.47 5.41 -0.66
CA GLU A 101 -13.16 4.39 -1.67
C GLU A 101 -12.22 3.31 -1.13
N ALA A 102 -11.69 3.49 0.06
CA ALA A 102 -10.68 2.58 0.59
C ALA A 102 -11.23 1.16 0.84
N ILE A 103 -12.52 1.04 1.16
CA ILE A 103 -13.14 -0.27 1.41
C ILE A 103 -13.11 -1.12 0.15
N GLU A 104 -13.51 -0.55 -0.96
CA GLU A 104 -13.53 -1.27 -2.24
C GLU A 104 -12.11 -1.64 -2.65
N ILE A 105 -11.16 -0.74 -2.43
CA ILE A 105 -9.77 -0.96 -2.79
C ILE A 105 -9.17 -2.10 -1.96
N VAL A 106 -9.42 -2.13 -0.65
CA VAL A 106 -8.86 -3.20 0.18
C VAL A 106 -9.50 -4.55 -0.16
N ASN A 107 -10.80 -4.56 -0.46
CA ASN A 107 -11.46 -5.79 -0.86
C ASN A 107 -10.88 -6.37 -2.14
N ASP A 108 -10.48 -5.50 -3.06
CA ASP A 108 -9.83 -5.94 -4.28
C ASP A 108 -8.39 -6.41 -4.01
N ALA A 109 -7.67 -5.70 -3.15
CA ALA A 109 -6.28 -6.02 -2.83
C ALA A 109 -6.13 -7.38 -2.14
N ILE A 110 -7.13 -7.77 -1.34
CA ILE A 110 -7.12 -9.07 -0.68
C ILE A 110 -6.97 -10.21 -1.68
N LYS A 111 -7.54 -10.04 -2.86
CA LYS A 111 -7.54 -11.09 -3.90
C LYS A 111 -6.14 -11.49 -4.34
N ILE A 112 -5.16 -10.62 -4.19
CA ILE A 112 -3.79 -10.88 -4.61
C ILE A 112 -2.80 -10.87 -3.46
N ASN A 113 -3.30 -10.94 -2.25
CA ASN A 113 -2.45 -11.11 -1.04
C ASN A 113 -1.37 -10.06 -0.87
N VAL A 114 -1.73 -8.78 -1.00
CA VAL A 114 -0.76 -7.71 -0.78
C VAL A 114 -0.32 -7.67 0.68
N LYS A 115 0.81 -7.06 0.97
CA LYS A 115 1.37 -6.98 2.32
C LYS A 115 0.91 -5.76 3.07
N VAL A 116 0.72 -4.64 2.38
CA VAL A 116 0.46 -3.35 3.01
C VAL A 116 -0.60 -2.59 2.24
N LEU A 117 -1.55 -2.00 2.98
CA LEU A 117 -2.47 -1.01 2.44
C LEU A 117 -2.02 0.33 3.02
N TRP A 118 -1.65 1.25 2.15
CA TRP A 118 -1.09 2.54 2.54
C TRP A 118 -1.99 3.65 2.04
N LEU A 119 -2.57 4.42 2.95
CA LEU A 119 -3.42 5.56 2.60
C LEU A 119 -2.63 6.85 2.79
N GLN A 120 -2.64 7.69 1.76
CA GLN A 120 -1.87 8.93 1.71
C GLN A 120 -2.41 9.98 2.68
N LEU A 121 -1.75 11.15 2.73
CA LEU A 121 -2.13 12.24 3.65
C LEU A 121 -3.63 12.53 3.58
N ASN A 122 -4.24 12.64 4.76
CA ASN A 122 -5.65 12.96 4.94
C ASN A 122 -6.62 11.88 4.47
N ILE A 123 -6.12 10.68 4.19
CA ILE A 123 -6.96 9.57 3.79
C ILE A 123 -6.95 8.56 4.93
N LYS A 124 -8.13 8.26 5.47
CA LYS A 124 -8.32 7.36 6.60
C LYS A 124 -9.63 6.63 6.45
N ASN A 125 -9.68 5.37 6.85
CA ASN A 125 -10.92 4.61 6.82
C ASN A 125 -10.86 3.48 7.83
N SER A 126 -11.60 3.61 8.94
CA SER A 126 -11.54 2.61 10.01
C SER A 126 -12.09 1.26 9.60
N GLU A 127 -13.03 1.24 8.67
CA GLU A 127 -13.60 -0.02 8.20
C GLU A 127 -12.58 -0.74 7.30
N ALA A 128 -11.91 0.00 6.43
CA ALA A 128 -10.84 -0.57 5.60
C ALA A 128 -9.71 -1.12 6.48
N LYS A 129 -9.43 -0.43 7.59
CA LYS A 129 -8.42 -0.89 8.53
C LYS A 129 -8.81 -2.25 9.11
N LYS A 130 -10.06 -2.41 9.53
CA LYS A 130 -10.55 -3.67 10.08
C LYS A 130 -10.44 -4.79 9.06
N ILE A 131 -10.83 -4.51 7.82
CA ILE A 131 -10.77 -5.50 6.75
C ILE A 131 -9.32 -5.90 6.48
N ALA A 132 -8.43 -4.92 6.40
CA ALA A 132 -7.01 -5.19 6.16
C ALA A 132 -6.44 -6.07 7.27
N GLU A 133 -6.66 -5.70 8.52
CA GLU A 133 -6.12 -6.44 9.66
C GLU A 133 -6.70 -7.84 9.76
N ALA A 134 -7.98 -8.01 9.45
CA ALA A 134 -8.60 -9.33 9.43
C ALA A 134 -7.99 -10.24 8.37
N ASN A 135 -7.31 -9.69 7.38
CA ASN A 135 -6.68 -10.43 6.30
C ASN A 135 -5.16 -10.36 6.34
N ASN A 136 -4.61 -10.03 7.50
CA ASN A 136 -3.17 -9.97 7.75
C ASN A 136 -2.45 -8.99 6.82
N ILE A 137 -3.11 -7.90 6.50
CA ILE A 137 -2.53 -6.81 5.71
C ILE A 137 -2.20 -5.66 6.68
N ILE A 138 -0.97 -5.18 6.62
CA ILE A 138 -0.54 -4.05 7.44
C ILE A 138 -1.24 -2.80 6.94
N TYR A 139 -1.83 -2.03 7.84
CA TYR A 139 -2.56 -0.83 7.49
C TYR A 139 -1.80 0.41 7.95
N ILE A 140 -1.55 1.32 7.01
CA ILE A 140 -0.93 2.62 7.29
C ILE A 140 -1.84 3.69 6.72
N GLU A 141 -2.09 4.75 7.45
CA GLU A 141 -2.96 5.83 6.98
C GLU A 141 -2.33 7.19 7.21
N ASP A 142 -2.79 8.18 6.44
CA ASP A 142 -2.45 9.58 6.66
C ASP A 142 -0.94 9.82 6.62
N LYS A 143 -0.26 9.19 5.66
CA LYS A 143 1.18 9.38 5.47
C LYS A 143 1.51 9.38 3.98
N CYS A 144 2.44 10.23 3.58
CA CYS A 144 2.90 10.27 2.20
C CYS A 144 4.14 9.41 2.03
N THR A 145 4.09 8.45 1.10
CA THR A 145 5.22 7.54 0.87
C THR A 145 6.50 8.30 0.54
N LYS A 146 6.43 9.35 -0.26
CA LYS A 146 7.59 10.17 -0.60
C LYS A 146 8.20 10.80 0.64
N ILE A 147 7.36 11.40 1.49
CA ILE A 147 7.81 12.05 2.72
C ILE A 147 8.46 11.03 3.65
N GLU A 148 7.86 9.86 3.77
CA GLU A 148 8.38 8.82 4.67
C GLU A 148 9.72 8.28 4.17
N ILE A 149 9.89 8.16 2.85
CA ILE A 149 11.17 7.74 2.28
C ILE A 149 12.23 8.80 2.57
N GLU A 150 11.90 10.06 2.38
CA GLU A 150 12.83 11.16 2.67
C GLU A 150 13.23 11.16 4.14
N LYS A 151 12.30 10.83 5.01
CA LYS A 151 12.52 10.84 6.45
C LYS A 151 13.39 9.68 6.92
N TYR A 152 13.18 8.49 6.38
CA TYR A 152 13.80 7.28 6.91
C TYR A 152 14.92 6.68 6.06
N LEU A 153 14.93 6.92 4.75
CA LEU A 153 15.87 6.26 3.85
C LEU A 153 16.92 7.20 3.25
N ASN A 154 16.73 8.48 3.38
CA ASN A 154 17.72 9.45 2.89
C ASN A 154 18.71 9.84 3.99
#